data_5981b045809c46c8a4e3805329996902
#
_entry.id   5981b045809c46c8a4e3805329996902
#
_cell.length_a   1.000
_cell.length_b   1.000
_cell.length_c   1.000
_cell.angle_alpha   90.00
_cell.angle_beta   90.00
_cell.angle_gamma   90.00
#
_symmetry.space_group_name_H-M   'P 1'
#
loop_
_entity.id
_entity.type
_entity.pdbx_description
1 polymer ?
#
loop_
_entity_poly.entity_id
_entity_poly.type
_entity_poly.pdbx_seq_one_letter_code
_entity_poly.pdbx_strand_id
1 'polypeptide(L)'
;MTYCTLYGGKGGVGKTTCAAATGLALAESGQETLVVSTDPAHSLADAYETELGPEPVAVAPGLDAVEVDASVRADRYEAMARAFAAELRSAGISLEDDEVERLFGTGAPAGSDEIAALDLLVEYVEAGEWDRIVLDTAPTGHTLRLLELPAVLGLGLQTLSSLRGQVRRIGESAKRVVLGPMYYATGDRGETTDDLEELRQRLERARELLTDPERAEFRVVLVPESMAVAETERLVASLREGGLPRGPLVVNRVLDDANEDCERCQRRQDRHRRQLERIRERFPELEIVTIPETDEVADGRDRLGRVADRLPA
;
A
#
# COMPACT_ATOMS: atom_id res chain seq x y z
N MET A 1 -7.23 -12.76 -15.34
CA MET A 1 -7.18 -11.33 -14.93
C MET A 1 -6.90 -11.31 -13.43
N THR A 2 -5.81 -10.70 -13.01
CA THR A 2 -5.36 -10.74 -11.61
C THR A 2 -6.25 -9.88 -10.71
N TYR A 3 -6.66 -10.43 -9.56
CA TYR A 3 -7.41 -9.73 -8.53
C TYR A 3 -6.55 -9.50 -7.29
N CYS A 4 -6.61 -8.31 -6.71
CA CYS A 4 -5.77 -7.88 -5.61
C CYS A 4 -6.58 -7.72 -4.31
N THR A 5 -6.12 -8.34 -3.23
CA THR A 5 -6.68 -8.15 -1.88
C THR A 5 -5.62 -7.45 -1.01
N LEU A 6 -5.94 -6.27 -0.50
CA LEU A 6 -5.02 -5.48 0.30
C LEU A 6 -5.45 -5.49 1.78
N TYR A 7 -4.52 -5.74 2.66
CA TYR A 7 -4.76 -5.73 4.10
C TYR A 7 -4.22 -4.46 4.75
N GLY A 8 -5.11 -3.76 5.48
CA GLY A 8 -4.79 -2.54 6.20
C GLY A 8 -5.19 -2.59 7.66
N GLY A 9 -4.68 -1.67 8.46
CA GLY A 9 -4.99 -1.55 9.89
C GLY A 9 -3.78 -1.23 10.75
N LYS A 10 -4.00 -0.99 12.03
CA LYS A 10 -2.96 -0.63 13.01
C LYS A 10 -1.86 -1.70 13.11
N GLY A 11 -0.66 -1.30 13.53
CA GLY A 11 0.40 -2.26 13.85
C GLY A 11 -0.02 -3.28 14.91
N GLY A 12 0.35 -4.55 14.73
CA GLY A 12 0.12 -5.62 15.70
C GLY A 12 -1.30 -6.20 15.76
N VAL A 13 -2.22 -5.79 14.89
CA VAL A 13 -3.60 -6.34 14.86
C VAL A 13 -3.73 -7.70 14.15
N GLY A 14 -2.68 -8.17 13.46
CA GLY A 14 -2.64 -9.46 12.77
C GLY A 14 -2.90 -9.38 11.26
N LYS A 15 -2.57 -8.26 10.61
CA LYS A 15 -2.67 -8.12 9.13
C LYS A 15 -1.95 -9.22 8.40
N THR A 16 -0.66 -9.41 8.70
CA THR A 16 0.19 -10.44 8.08
C THR A 16 -0.40 -11.84 8.22
N THR A 17 -0.92 -12.17 9.40
CA THR A 17 -1.59 -13.46 9.64
C THR A 17 -2.84 -13.61 8.75
N CYS A 18 -3.64 -12.54 8.62
CA CYS A 18 -4.83 -12.56 7.77
C CYS A 18 -4.46 -12.64 6.28
N ALA A 19 -3.42 -11.90 5.84
CA ALA A 19 -2.93 -11.95 4.47
C ALA A 19 -2.39 -13.34 4.11
N ALA A 20 -1.55 -13.90 4.98
CA ALA A 20 -1.00 -15.24 4.81
C ALA A 20 -2.10 -16.33 4.77
N ALA A 21 -3.09 -16.23 5.67
CA ALA A 21 -4.22 -17.16 5.71
C ALA A 21 -5.10 -17.04 4.45
N THR A 22 -5.33 -15.82 3.95
CA THR A 22 -6.06 -15.63 2.68
C THR A 22 -5.30 -16.22 1.51
N GLY A 23 -3.98 -16.00 1.43
CA GLY A 23 -3.15 -16.62 0.40
C GLY A 23 -3.27 -18.14 0.40
N LEU A 24 -3.21 -18.75 1.57
CA LEU A 24 -3.38 -20.20 1.73
C LEU A 24 -4.77 -20.67 1.25
N ALA A 25 -5.85 -20.02 1.68
CA ALA A 25 -7.22 -20.37 1.28
C ALA A 25 -7.43 -20.26 -0.25
N LEU A 26 -6.90 -19.20 -0.87
CA LEU A 26 -6.99 -18.98 -2.31
C LEU A 26 -6.24 -20.07 -3.09
N ALA A 27 -5.03 -20.42 -2.67
CA ALA A 27 -4.25 -21.49 -3.28
C ALA A 27 -4.93 -22.86 -3.11
N GLU A 28 -5.46 -23.16 -1.93
CA GLU A 28 -6.24 -24.39 -1.67
C GLU A 28 -7.52 -24.46 -2.52
N SER A 29 -8.07 -23.32 -2.93
CA SER A 29 -9.17 -23.24 -3.88
C SER A 29 -8.76 -23.42 -5.35
N GLY A 30 -7.46 -23.59 -5.62
CA GLY A 30 -6.90 -23.85 -6.95
C GLY A 30 -6.55 -22.58 -7.74
N GLN A 31 -6.35 -21.44 -7.07
CA GLN A 31 -5.93 -20.19 -7.71
C GLN A 31 -4.42 -19.97 -7.50
N GLU A 32 -3.69 -19.70 -8.57
CA GLU A 32 -2.28 -19.30 -8.48
C GLU A 32 -2.21 -17.97 -7.73
N THR A 33 -1.57 -17.98 -6.55
CA THR A 33 -1.63 -16.88 -5.59
C THR A 33 -0.24 -16.41 -5.19
N LEU A 34 -0.04 -15.09 -5.15
CA LEU A 34 1.14 -14.45 -4.59
C LEU A 34 0.75 -13.66 -3.33
N VAL A 35 1.49 -13.85 -2.24
CA VAL A 35 1.41 -12.99 -1.05
C VAL A 35 2.64 -12.11 -1.00
N VAL A 36 2.43 -10.79 -1.00
CA VAL A 36 3.49 -9.79 -0.95
C VAL A 36 3.44 -9.07 0.39
N SER A 37 4.54 -9.06 1.12
CA SER A 37 4.70 -8.24 2.31
C SER A 37 5.75 -7.16 2.10
N THR A 38 5.43 -5.96 2.57
CA THR A 38 6.38 -4.84 2.66
C THR A 38 6.68 -4.48 4.11
N ASP A 39 6.33 -5.35 5.06
CA ASP A 39 6.61 -5.16 6.48
C ASP A 39 8.09 -5.48 6.77
N PRO A 40 8.89 -4.50 7.25
CA PRO A 40 10.30 -4.73 7.55
C PRO A 40 10.55 -5.70 8.72
N ALA A 41 9.49 -6.12 9.43
CA ALA A 41 9.61 -7.06 10.55
C ALA A 41 9.71 -8.53 10.13
N HIS A 42 9.72 -8.85 8.83
CA HIS A 42 9.80 -10.22 8.29
C HIS A 42 8.74 -11.19 8.84
N SER A 43 7.57 -10.65 9.15
CA SER A 43 6.49 -11.41 9.80
C SER A 43 5.78 -12.40 8.87
N LEU A 44 5.94 -12.27 7.55
CA LEU A 44 5.39 -13.22 6.57
C LEU A 44 6.23 -14.51 6.51
N ALA A 45 7.58 -14.39 6.55
CA ALA A 45 8.50 -15.52 6.65
C ALA A 45 8.18 -16.36 7.89
N ASP A 46 7.97 -15.71 9.03
CA ASP A 46 7.56 -16.37 10.28
C ASP A 46 6.19 -17.05 10.15
N ALA A 47 5.23 -16.43 9.46
CA ALA A 47 3.89 -16.98 9.29
C ALA A 47 3.87 -18.26 8.43
N TYR A 48 4.73 -18.34 7.42
CA TYR A 48 4.87 -19.53 6.56
C TYR A 48 5.98 -20.48 6.99
N GLU A 49 6.73 -20.16 8.06
CA GLU A 49 7.89 -20.95 8.54
C GLU A 49 8.91 -21.23 7.42
N THR A 50 9.12 -20.25 6.55
CA THR A 50 9.95 -20.37 5.35
C THR A 50 10.80 -19.09 5.20
N GLU A 51 12.06 -19.25 4.83
CA GLU A 51 12.90 -18.10 4.49
C GLU A 51 12.36 -17.44 3.22
N LEU A 52 12.04 -16.16 3.30
CA LEU A 52 11.59 -15.33 2.19
C LEU A 52 12.65 -14.28 1.84
N GLY A 53 12.63 -13.82 0.61
CA GLY A 53 13.55 -12.81 0.09
C GLY A 53 12.85 -11.87 -0.88
N PRO A 54 13.62 -11.09 -1.65
CA PRO A 54 13.10 -10.11 -2.59
C PRO A 54 12.48 -10.71 -3.87
N GLU A 55 12.60 -12.02 -4.06
CA GLU A 55 12.00 -12.75 -5.19
C GLU A 55 10.93 -13.71 -4.66
N PRO A 56 9.83 -13.95 -5.41
CA PRO A 56 8.80 -14.90 -5.03
C PRO A 56 9.35 -16.32 -4.80
N VAL A 57 8.95 -16.93 -3.69
CA VAL A 57 9.33 -18.29 -3.31
C VAL A 57 8.07 -19.11 -3.07
N ALA A 58 8.03 -20.34 -3.63
CA ALA A 58 6.91 -21.26 -3.40
C ALA A 58 6.87 -21.72 -1.93
N VAL A 59 5.79 -21.42 -1.22
CA VAL A 59 5.57 -21.81 0.18
C VAL A 59 4.55 -22.93 0.33
N ALA A 60 3.68 -23.10 -0.68
CA ALA A 60 2.76 -24.22 -0.80
C ALA A 60 2.40 -24.45 -2.28
N PRO A 61 1.73 -25.56 -2.65
CA PRO A 61 1.23 -25.73 -4.01
C PRO A 61 0.27 -24.59 -4.42
N GLY A 62 0.58 -23.90 -5.52
CA GLY A 62 -0.19 -22.75 -6.00
C GLY A 62 -0.06 -21.48 -5.15
N LEU A 63 0.91 -21.44 -4.21
CA LEU A 63 1.13 -20.29 -3.33
C LEU A 63 2.61 -19.90 -3.32
N ASP A 64 2.87 -18.71 -3.83
CA ASP A 64 4.14 -18.03 -3.71
C ASP A 64 4.07 -16.91 -2.67
N ALA A 65 5.19 -16.61 -2.02
CA ALA A 65 5.32 -15.51 -1.09
C ALA A 65 6.61 -14.74 -1.31
N VAL A 66 6.56 -13.43 -1.05
CA VAL A 66 7.71 -12.53 -1.18
C VAL A 66 7.71 -11.49 -0.07
N GLU A 67 8.88 -11.22 0.51
CA GLU A 67 9.11 -10.08 1.39
C GLU A 67 10.03 -9.08 0.69
N VAL A 68 9.49 -7.90 0.45
CA VAL A 68 10.20 -6.87 -0.29
C VAL A 68 10.61 -5.75 0.66
N ASP A 69 11.91 -5.51 0.71
CA ASP A 69 12.44 -4.29 1.34
C ASP A 69 12.16 -3.09 0.42
N ALA A 70 11.04 -2.42 0.68
CA ALA A 70 10.63 -1.25 -0.08
C ALA A 70 11.69 -0.12 0.00
N SER A 71 12.53 -0.09 1.05
CA SER A 71 13.57 0.93 1.21
C SER A 71 14.61 0.89 0.10
N VAL A 72 14.89 -0.28 -0.47
CA VAL A 72 15.85 -0.44 -1.59
C VAL A 72 15.40 0.33 -2.84
N ARG A 73 14.10 0.38 -3.09
CA ARG A 73 13.52 1.15 -4.21
C ARG A 73 13.23 2.60 -3.82
N ALA A 74 13.01 2.87 -2.54
CA ALA A 74 12.68 4.20 -2.00
C ALA A 74 13.75 5.24 -2.32
N ASP A 75 15.02 4.90 -2.24
CA ASP A 75 16.15 5.78 -2.56
C ASP A 75 16.06 6.31 -4.01
N ARG A 76 15.63 5.47 -4.96
CA ARG A 76 15.43 5.87 -6.37
C ARG A 76 14.31 6.91 -6.47
N TYR A 77 13.18 6.66 -5.84
CA TYR A 77 12.04 7.59 -5.88
C TYR A 77 12.33 8.89 -5.15
N GLU A 78 13.10 8.84 -4.07
CA GLU A 78 13.57 10.03 -3.36
C GLU A 78 14.49 10.88 -4.25
N ALA A 79 15.44 10.25 -4.94
CA ALA A 79 16.31 10.96 -5.88
C ALA A 79 15.51 11.62 -7.02
N MET A 80 14.52 10.91 -7.57
CA MET A 80 13.62 11.44 -8.61
C MET A 80 12.79 12.63 -8.09
N ALA A 81 12.24 12.54 -6.89
CA ALA A 81 11.45 13.60 -6.26
C ALA A 81 12.30 14.86 -6.01
N ARG A 82 13.53 14.70 -5.51
CA ARG A 82 14.46 15.82 -5.31
C ARG A 82 14.86 16.48 -6.63
N ALA A 83 15.13 15.69 -7.66
CA ALA A 83 15.46 16.19 -8.99
C ALA A 83 14.30 16.98 -9.60
N PHE A 84 13.06 16.47 -9.46
CA PHE A 84 11.85 17.14 -9.91
C PHE A 84 11.63 18.48 -9.19
N ALA A 85 11.72 18.50 -7.87
CA ALA A 85 11.60 19.73 -7.08
C ALA A 85 12.67 20.76 -7.47
N ALA A 86 13.92 20.34 -7.72
CA ALA A 86 14.99 21.23 -8.18
C ALA A 86 14.68 21.81 -9.57
N GLU A 87 14.09 21.02 -10.46
CA GLU A 87 13.72 21.48 -11.80
C GLU A 87 12.56 22.48 -11.78
N LEU A 88 11.52 22.24 -10.96
CA LEU A 88 10.43 23.21 -10.73
C LEU A 88 10.95 24.53 -10.19
N ARG A 89 11.86 24.52 -9.21
CA ARG A 89 12.48 25.74 -8.67
C ARG A 89 13.30 26.48 -9.75
N SER A 90 14.05 25.74 -10.58
CA SER A 90 14.82 26.33 -11.68
C SER A 90 13.95 27.00 -12.74
N ALA A 91 12.72 26.52 -12.90
CA ALA A 91 11.70 27.08 -13.78
C ALA A 91 10.96 28.29 -13.17
N GLY A 92 11.31 28.70 -11.95
CA GLY A 92 10.69 29.82 -11.24
C GLY A 92 9.36 29.48 -10.58
N ILE A 93 9.04 28.20 -10.48
CA ILE A 93 7.88 27.70 -9.74
C ILE A 93 8.35 27.53 -8.28
N SER A 94 7.99 28.48 -7.42
CA SER A 94 8.14 28.32 -5.99
C SER A 94 7.00 27.44 -5.50
N LEU A 95 7.28 26.13 -5.39
CA LEU A 95 6.53 25.30 -4.46
C LEU A 95 6.91 25.83 -3.07
N GLU A 96 5.95 26.23 -2.28
CA GLU A 96 6.22 26.57 -0.88
C GLU A 96 6.85 25.31 -0.24
N ASP A 97 7.86 25.50 0.62
CA ASP A 97 8.55 24.38 1.25
C ASP A 97 7.55 23.42 1.93
N ASP A 98 6.44 23.97 2.44
CA ASP A 98 5.31 23.21 2.99
C ASP A 98 4.58 22.32 1.95
N GLU A 99 4.56 22.65 0.66
CA GLU A 99 3.94 21.83 -0.39
C GLU A 99 4.88 20.74 -0.85
N VAL A 100 6.18 21.04 -0.94
CA VAL A 100 7.23 20.03 -1.17
C VAL A 100 7.31 19.08 0.02
N GLU A 101 7.22 19.61 1.24
CA GLU A 101 7.20 18.82 2.47
C GLU A 101 5.94 17.96 2.61
N ARG A 102 4.80 18.43 2.14
CA ARG A 102 3.54 17.64 2.10
C ARG A 102 3.56 16.54 1.04
N LEU A 103 4.25 16.77 -0.08
CA LEU A 103 4.34 15.81 -1.18
C LEU A 103 5.51 14.82 -0.99
N PHE A 104 6.60 15.27 -0.37
CA PHE A 104 7.85 14.50 -0.32
C PHE A 104 8.46 14.38 1.10
N GLY A 105 7.91 15.05 2.12
CA GLY A 105 8.33 14.97 3.53
C GLY A 105 9.68 15.63 3.85
N THR A 106 9.96 15.84 5.16
CA THR A 106 11.27 16.22 5.69
C THR A 106 12.07 14.97 6.04
N GLY A 107 13.03 14.63 5.25
CA GLY A 107 13.82 13.39 5.41
C GLY A 107 13.60 12.47 4.22
N ALA A 108 13.67 11.17 4.35
CA ALA A 108 13.14 10.27 3.32
C ALA A 108 11.67 10.65 3.06
N PRO A 109 11.22 10.88 1.80
CA PRO A 109 9.85 11.32 1.57
C PRO A 109 8.92 10.30 2.23
N ALA A 110 8.12 10.76 3.19
CA ALA A 110 7.08 9.92 3.76
C ALA A 110 6.23 9.45 2.59
N GLY A 111 6.29 8.15 2.26
CA GLY A 111 5.59 7.59 1.11
C GLY A 111 6.47 6.95 0.04
N SER A 112 7.80 7.02 0.12
CA SER A 112 8.67 6.36 -0.86
C SER A 112 8.56 4.83 -0.78
N ASP A 113 8.41 4.28 0.42
CA ASP A 113 8.19 2.85 0.62
C ASP A 113 6.84 2.40 0.06
N GLU A 114 5.81 3.22 0.24
CA GLU A 114 4.48 2.94 -0.30
C GLU A 114 4.45 3.10 -1.83
N ILE A 115 5.18 4.06 -2.40
CA ILE A 115 5.34 4.17 -3.87
C ILE A 115 6.02 2.90 -4.39
N ALA A 116 7.08 2.44 -3.74
CA ALA A 116 7.77 1.23 -4.11
C ALA A 116 6.86 -0.01 -4.04
N ALA A 117 6.00 -0.09 -3.02
CA ALA A 117 5.01 -1.15 -2.88
C ALA A 117 3.96 -1.13 -4.01
N LEU A 118 3.49 0.06 -4.40
CA LEU A 118 2.55 0.22 -5.51
C LEU A 118 3.18 -0.10 -6.87
N ASP A 119 4.42 0.29 -7.08
CA ASP A 119 5.17 -0.04 -8.29
C ASP A 119 5.38 -1.55 -8.44
N LEU A 120 5.76 -2.22 -7.34
CA LEU A 120 5.86 -3.68 -7.28
C LEU A 120 4.53 -4.38 -7.57
N LEU A 121 3.45 -3.89 -7.00
CA LEU A 121 2.13 -4.45 -7.25
C LEU A 121 1.79 -4.40 -8.75
N VAL A 122 2.06 -3.27 -9.41
CA VAL A 122 1.85 -3.15 -10.87
C VAL A 122 2.74 -4.13 -11.63
N GLU A 123 4.01 -4.27 -11.24
CA GLU A 123 4.95 -5.20 -11.87
C GLU A 123 4.44 -6.65 -11.79
N TYR A 124 3.98 -7.10 -10.61
CA TYR A 124 3.45 -8.46 -10.44
C TYR A 124 2.11 -8.68 -11.18
N VAL A 125 1.25 -7.67 -11.23
CA VAL A 125 0.00 -7.74 -12.01
C VAL A 125 0.28 -7.82 -13.50
N GLU A 126 1.26 -7.05 -14.00
CA GLU A 126 1.65 -7.04 -15.41
C GLU A 126 2.40 -8.33 -15.83
N ALA A 127 3.11 -8.98 -14.91
CA ALA A 127 3.72 -10.29 -15.15
C ALA A 127 2.66 -11.37 -15.50
N GLY A 128 1.46 -11.27 -14.92
CA GLY A 128 0.32 -12.13 -15.26
C GLY A 128 0.51 -13.58 -14.85
N GLU A 129 1.39 -13.86 -13.91
CA GLU A 129 1.73 -15.20 -13.43
C GLU A 129 0.74 -15.70 -12.38
N TRP A 130 0.06 -14.80 -11.67
CA TRP A 130 -0.86 -15.12 -10.59
C TRP A 130 -2.28 -14.66 -10.87
N ASP A 131 -3.26 -15.49 -10.49
CA ASP A 131 -4.68 -15.14 -10.51
C ASP A 131 -5.04 -14.17 -9.39
N ARG A 132 -4.35 -14.32 -8.25
CA ARG A 132 -4.57 -13.56 -7.02
C ARG A 132 -3.28 -12.98 -6.45
N ILE A 133 -3.33 -11.73 -6.03
CA ILE A 133 -2.24 -11.10 -5.27
C ILE A 133 -2.82 -10.59 -3.96
N VAL A 134 -2.23 -11.03 -2.85
CA VAL A 134 -2.57 -10.56 -1.50
C VAL A 134 -1.44 -9.67 -1.00
N LEU A 135 -1.75 -8.40 -0.74
CA LEU A 135 -0.77 -7.42 -0.29
C LEU A 135 -0.91 -7.17 1.21
N ASP A 136 0.08 -7.61 1.99
CA ASP A 136 0.25 -7.23 3.39
C ASP A 136 1.04 -5.93 3.47
N THR A 137 0.32 -4.85 3.60
CA THR A 137 0.92 -3.51 3.71
C THR A 137 0.34 -2.80 4.92
N ALA A 138 1.02 -1.79 5.39
CA ALA A 138 0.42 -0.82 6.29
C ALA A 138 -0.11 0.36 5.46
N PRO A 139 -1.32 0.31 4.84
CA PRO A 139 -1.86 1.49 4.23
C PRO A 139 -2.09 2.49 5.36
N THR A 140 -1.13 3.38 5.48
CA THR A 140 -1.26 4.56 6.30
C THR A 140 -2.10 5.58 5.52
N GLY A 141 -2.61 6.63 6.18
CA GLY A 141 -3.25 7.73 5.45
C GLY A 141 -2.32 8.37 4.39
N HIS A 142 -1.04 8.02 4.37
CA HIS A 142 -0.06 8.43 3.36
C HIS A 142 -0.22 7.65 2.06
N THR A 143 -0.37 6.32 2.10
CA THR A 143 -0.59 5.48 0.91
C THR A 143 -1.77 5.97 0.08
N LEU A 144 -2.85 6.40 0.73
CA LEU A 144 -4.03 6.90 0.05
C LEU A 144 -3.81 8.24 -0.65
N ARG A 145 -2.97 9.12 -0.08
CA ARG A 145 -2.56 10.38 -0.72
C ARG A 145 -1.68 10.15 -1.93
N LEU A 146 -0.92 9.06 -1.95
CA LEU A 146 -0.07 8.72 -3.10
C LEU A 146 -0.88 8.37 -4.35
N LEU A 147 -2.13 7.92 -4.20
CA LEU A 147 -3.02 7.70 -5.34
C LEU A 147 -3.45 9.01 -6.03
N GLU A 148 -3.24 10.15 -5.39
CA GLU A 148 -3.42 11.48 -6.00
C GLU A 148 -2.15 11.98 -6.69
N LEU A 149 -1.00 11.37 -6.41
CA LEU A 149 0.31 11.79 -6.91
C LEU A 149 0.40 11.85 -8.45
N PRO A 150 -0.21 10.91 -9.22
CA PRO A 150 -0.18 10.98 -10.68
C PRO A 150 -0.74 12.30 -11.24
N ALA A 151 -1.81 12.82 -10.63
CA ALA A 151 -2.41 14.08 -11.06
C ALA A 151 -1.48 15.27 -10.78
N VAL A 152 -0.81 15.28 -9.62
CA VAL A 152 0.14 16.32 -9.23
C VAL A 152 1.38 16.29 -10.11
N LEU A 153 1.95 15.10 -10.35
CA LEU A 153 3.07 14.92 -11.26
C LEU A 153 2.72 15.35 -12.69
N GLY A 154 1.53 14.98 -13.19
CA GLY A 154 1.05 15.36 -14.49
C GLY A 154 0.94 16.89 -14.65
N LEU A 155 0.41 17.59 -13.65
CA LEU A 155 0.32 19.05 -13.66
C LEU A 155 1.71 19.70 -13.66
N GLY A 156 2.63 19.20 -12.85
CA GLY A 156 4.01 19.67 -12.79
C GLY A 156 4.76 19.47 -14.11
N LEU A 157 4.68 18.28 -14.70
CA LEU A 157 5.29 17.97 -15.99
C LEU A 157 4.72 18.82 -17.15
N GLN A 158 3.40 19.03 -17.18
CA GLN A 158 2.75 19.92 -18.17
C GLN A 158 3.24 21.37 -18.01
N THR A 159 3.36 21.84 -16.78
CA THR A 159 3.84 23.20 -16.50
C THR A 159 5.29 23.36 -16.96
N LEU A 160 6.17 22.40 -16.65
CA LEU A 160 7.56 22.40 -17.10
C LEU A 160 7.67 22.36 -18.64
N SER A 161 6.87 21.52 -19.30
CA SER A 161 6.87 21.44 -20.76
C SER A 161 6.40 22.73 -21.44
N SER A 162 5.39 23.38 -20.87
CA SER A 162 4.88 24.66 -21.36
C SER A 162 5.89 25.79 -21.20
N LEU A 163 6.58 25.85 -20.07
CA LEU A 163 7.66 26.83 -19.80
C LEU A 163 8.86 26.60 -20.73
N ARG A 164 9.29 25.35 -20.91
CA ARG A 164 10.36 25.01 -21.87
C ARG A 164 9.97 25.44 -23.29
N GLY A 165 8.71 25.25 -23.71
CA GLY A 165 8.20 25.69 -24.98
C GLY A 165 8.22 27.22 -25.16
N GLN A 166 7.92 27.99 -24.09
CA GLN A 166 8.00 29.45 -24.11
C GLN A 166 9.46 29.94 -24.15
N VAL A 167 10.33 29.38 -23.32
CA VAL A 167 11.78 29.72 -23.31
C VAL A 167 12.43 29.39 -24.65
N ARG A 168 12.07 28.29 -25.28
CA ARG A 168 12.56 27.93 -26.63
C ARG A 168 12.12 28.93 -27.70
N ARG A 169 10.86 29.39 -27.66
CA ARG A 169 10.36 30.45 -28.60
C ARG A 169 11.05 31.80 -28.37
N ILE A 170 11.28 32.18 -27.11
CA ILE A 170 12.03 33.41 -26.76
C ILE A 170 13.51 33.23 -27.10
N GLY A 171 14.09 32.05 -26.82
CA GLY A 171 15.49 31.74 -27.12
C GLY A 171 15.84 31.70 -28.59
N GLU A 172 14.93 31.26 -29.48
CA GLU A 172 15.16 31.32 -30.94
C GLU A 172 15.21 32.76 -31.45
N SER A 173 14.49 33.68 -30.81
CA SER A 173 14.60 35.12 -31.10
C SER A 173 15.86 35.76 -30.50
N ALA A 174 16.32 35.29 -29.34
CA ALA A 174 17.51 35.82 -28.64
C ALA A 174 18.83 35.16 -29.02
N LYS A 175 18.80 33.92 -29.57
CA LYS A 175 20.02 33.15 -30.00
C LYS A 175 20.89 33.83 -31.07
N ARG A 176 20.37 34.87 -31.71
CA ARG A 176 21.16 35.61 -32.70
C ARG A 176 22.15 36.63 -32.11
N VAL A 177 22.09 36.91 -30.78
CA VAL A 177 22.79 38.10 -30.27
C VAL A 177 23.77 37.81 -29.10
N VAL A 178 23.63 36.84 -28.21
CA VAL A 178 24.36 36.89 -26.95
C VAL A 178 25.08 35.62 -26.43
N LEU A 179 24.86 34.40 -26.89
CA LEU A 179 25.40 33.22 -26.21
C LEU A 179 26.31 32.36 -27.10
N GLY A 180 27.61 32.36 -26.77
CA GLY A 180 28.64 31.53 -27.33
C GLY A 180 28.59 30.04 -26.91
N PRO A 181 29.62 29.23 -27.25
CA PRO A 181 29.57 27.75 -27.27
C PRO A 181 29.37 27.02 -25.89
N MET A 182 29.16 27.74 -24.82
CA MET A 182 29.15 27.16 -23.46
C MET A 182 27.82 26.50 -23.03
N TYR A 183 26.81 26.43 -23.92
CA TYR A 183 25.47 25.92 -23.58
C TYR A 183 25.27 24.42 -23.85
N TYR A 184 26.28 23.72 -24.32
CA TYR A 184 26.19 22.29 -24.69
C TYR A 184 26.64 21.31 -23.60
N ALA A 185 26.87 21.77 -22.35
CA ALA A 185 27.42 20.93 -21.26
C ALA A 185 26.37 20.50 -20.21
N THR A 186 25.08 20.36 -20.57
CA THR A 186 24.07 19.82 -19.65
C THR A 186 23.34 18.64 -20.31
N GLY A 187 24.06 17.52 -20.40
CA GLY A 187 23.61 16.29 -21.05
C GLY A 187 22.76 15.37 -20.18
N ASP A 188 22.23 15.81 -19.03
CA ASP A 188 21.59 14.89 -18.07
C ASP A 188 20.12 15.26 -17.74
N ARG A 189 19.52 16.17 -18.49
CA ARG A 189 18.16 16.69 -18.18
C ARG A 189 17.02 15.96 -18.88
N GLY A 190 17.31 15.08 -19.82
CA GLY A 190 16.30 14.26 -20.53
C GLY A 190 15.84 13.06 -19.71
N GLU A 191 16.79 12.35 -19.13
CA GLU A 191 16.55 11.09 -18.40
C GLU A 191 15.60 11.28 -17.20
N THR A 192 15.81 12.32 -16.40
CA THR A 192 14.96 12.60 -15.23
C THR A 192 13.49 12.88 -15.57
N THR A 193 13.23 13.50 -16.74
CA THR A 193 11.85 13.80 -17.17
C THR A 193 11.15 12.54 -17.68
N ASP A 194 11.87 11.68 -18.36
CA ASP A 194 11.37 10.43 -18.90
C ASP A 194 11.10 9.44 -17.75
N ASP A 195 11.99 9.37 -16.76
CA ASP A 195 11.82 8.57 -15.54
C ASP A 195 10.58 9.01 -14.73
N LEU A 196 10.34 10.32 -14.60
CA LEU A 196 9.17 10.85 -13.90
C LEU A 196 7.86 10.56 -14.66
N GLU A 197 7.88 10.62 -15.97
CA GLU A 197 6.73 10.27 -16.79
C GLU A 197 6.43 8.76 -16.69
N GLU A 198 7.45 7.91 -16.66
CA GLU A 198 7.31 6.48 -16.42
C GLU A 198 6.70 6.21 -15.05
N LEU A 199 7.23 6.85 -13.99
CA LEU A 199 6.67 6.74 -12.64
C LEU A 199 5.21 7.18 -12.59
N ARG A 200 4.88 8.33 -13.22
CA ARG A 200 3.51 8.83 -13.30
C ARG A 200 2.57 7.79 -13.92
N GLN A 201 2.98 7.19 -15.04
CA GLN A 201 2.19 6.18 -15.73
C GLN A 201 2.01 4.90 -14.90
N ARG A 202 3.02 4.46 -14.15
CA ARG A 202 2.93 3.31 -13.25
C ARG A 202 1.99 3.58 -12.08
N LEU A 203 2.09 4.75 -11.45
CA LEU A 203 1.18 5.14 -10.37
C LEU A 203 -0.27 5.33 -10.86
N GLU A 204 -0.47 5.79 -12.10
CA GLU A 204 -1.80 5.87 -12.72
C GLU A 204 -2.41 4.48 -12.91
N ARG A 205 -1.62 3.52 -13.40
CA ARG A 205 -2.03 2.10 -13.50
C ARG A 205 -2.34 1.48 -12.13
N ALA A 206 -1.51 1.76 -11.11
CA ALA A 206 -1.78 1.35 -9.74
C ALA A 206 -3.12 1.89 -9.25
N ARG A 207 -3.38 3.19 -9.49
CA ARG A 207 -4.64 3.82 -9.12
C ARG A 207 -5.83 3.18 -9.84
N GLU A 208 -5.76 2.99 -11.14
CA GLU A 208 -6.82 2.34 -11.93
C GLU A 208 -7.10 0.93 -11.41
N LEU A 209 -6.05 0.15 -11.12
CA LEU A 209 -6.17 -1.18 -10.54
C LEU A 209 -6.88 -1.15 -9.18
N LEU A 210 -6.42 -0.27 -8.28
CA LEU A 210 -6.88 -0.24 -6.89
C LEU A 210 -8.24 0.40 -6.70
N THR A 211 -8.72 1.20 -7.66
CA THR A 211 -10.06 1.80 -7.61
C THR A 211 -11.13 0.99 -8.33
N ASP A 212 -10.73 -0.05 -9.05
CA ASP A 212 -11.65 -0.94 -9.76
C ASP A 212 -12.15 -2.07 -8.83
N PRO A 213 -13.45 -2.10 -8.46
CA PRO A 213 -14.01 -3.12 -7.58
C PRO A 213 -14.02 -4.54 -8.18
N GLU A 214 -13.85 -4.67 -9.51
CA GLU A 214 -13.72 -5.98 -10.16
C GLU A 214 -12.27 -6.50 -10.11
N ARG A 215 -11.32 -5.68 -9.65
CA ARG A 215 -9.90 -6.00 -9.63
C ARG A 215 -9.23 -5.89 -8.28
N ALA A 216 -9.81 -5.14 -7.34
CA ALA A 216 -9.21 -4.94 -6.03
C ALA A 216 -10.23 -4.76 -4.92
N GLU A 217 -9.85 -5.14 -3.70
CA GLU A 217 -10.56 -4.80 -2.47
C GLU A 217 -9.59 -4.52 -1.32
N PHE A 218 -10.05 -3.67 -0.40
CA PHE A 218 -9.35 -3.37 0.84
C PHE A 218 -10.05 -4.03 2.03
N ARG A 219 -9.35 -4.91 2.74
CA ARG A 219 -9.78 -5.54 4.00
C ARG A 219 -9.08 -4.85 5.17
N VAL A 220 -9.85 -4.29 6.08
CA VAL A 220 -9.29 -3.61 7.25
C VAL A 220 -9.33 -4.56 8.44
N VAL A 221 -8.17 -4.76 9.09
CA VAL A 221 -8.04 -5.60 10.29
C VAL A 221 -7.94 -4.72 11.52
N LEU A 222 -8.72 -5.05 12.55
CA LEU A 222 -8.66 -4.41 13.86
C LEU A 222 -8.82 -5.43 14.98
N VAL A 223 -8.56 -4.99 16.21
CA VAL A 223 -8.89 -5.73 17.43
C VAL A 223 -10.06 -5.06 18.17
N PRO A 224 -10.84 -5.76 19.00
CA PRO A 224 -12.03 -5.21 19.66
C PRO A 224 -11.65 -4.27 20.81
N GLU A 225 -10.92 -3.20 20.50
CA GLU A 225 -10.46 -2.17 21.42
C GLU A 225 -10.92 -0.78 20.98
N SER A 226 -11.27 0.10 21.92
CA SER A 226 -11.85 1.41 21.63
C SER A 226 -10.95 2.32 20.79
N MET A 227 -9.63 2.28 21.02
CA MET A 227 -8.68 3.07 20.22
C MET A 227 -8.56 2.54 18.80
N ALA A 228 -8.59 1.22 18.61
CA ALA A 228 -8.54 0.59 17.30
C ALA A 228 -9.77 0.97 16.45
N VAL A 229 -10.96 1.01 17.06
CA VAL A 229 -12.20 1.41 16.36
C VAL A 229 -12.10 2.82 15.80
N ALA A 230 -11.65 3.80 16.62
CA ALA A 230 -11.53 5.20 16.19
C ALA A 230 -10.49 5.40 15.06
N GLU A 231 -9.42 4.60 15.05
CA GLU A 231 -8.40 4.61 14.00
C GLU A 231 -8.94 3.97 12.72
N THR A 232 -9.68 2.86 12.86
CA THR A 232 -10.37 2.20 11.75
C THR A 232 -11.41 3.12 11.09
N GLU A 233 -12.15 3.92 11.86
CA GLU A 233 -13.08 4.91 11.31
C GLU A 233 -12.38 5.88 10.35
N ARG A 234 -11.22 6.39 10.76
CA ARG A 234 -10.42 7.30 9.91
C ARG A 234 -9.91 6.60 8.65
N LEU A 235 -9.41 5.37 8.80
CA LEU A 235 -8.92 4.59 7.66
C LEU A 235 -10.04 4.28 6.67
N VAL A 236 -11.20 3.81 7.14
CA VAL A 236 -12.37 3.52 6.27
C VAL A 236 -12.88 4.79 5.59
N ALA A 237 -12.88 5.94 6.30
CA ALA A 237 -13.24 7.22 5.70
C ALA A 237 -12.27 7.60 4.57
N SER A 238 -10.96 7.47 4.80
CA SER A 238 -9.94 7.76 3.79
C SER A 238 -10.02 6.83 2.59
N LEU A 239 -10.27 5.51 2.80
CA LEU A 239 -10.51 4.56 1.69
C LEU A 239 -11.71 4.99 0.84
N ARG A 240 -12.78 5.45 1.48
CA ARG A 240 -13.98 5.95 0.80
C ARG A 240 -13.70 7.22 -0.01
N GLU A 241 -12.98 8.18 0.57
CA GLU A 241 -12.58 9.42 -0.09
C GLU A 241 -11.68 9.14 -1.30
N GLY A 242 -10.77 8.16 -1.18
CA GLY A 242 -9.90 7.70 -2.27
C GLY A 242 -10.60 6.84 -3.34
N GLY A 243 -11.89 6.52 -3.18
CA GLY A 243 -12.64 5.68 -4.13
C GLY A 243 -12.22 4.21 -4.13
N LEU A 244 -11.56 3.73 -3.06
CA LEU A 244 -11.06 2.37 -2.96
C LEU A 244 -12.17 1.40 -2.55
N PRO A 245 -12.32 0.26 -3.26
CA PRO A 245 -13.28 -0.77 -2.92
C PRO A 245 -12.99 -1.36 -1.54
N ARG A 246 -14.01 -1.45 -0.70
CA ARG A 246 -13.90 -1.93 0.67
C ARG A 246 -14.47 -3.33 0.75
N GLY A 247 -13.64 -4.28 1.11
CA GLY A 247 -14.01 -5.61 1.51
C GLY A 247 -14.50 -5.67 2.97
N PRO A 248 -14.58 -6.87 3.54
CA PRO A 248 -15.00 -7.08 4.93
C PRO A 248 -14.05 -6.42 5.93
N LEU A 249 -14.63 -6.02 7.06
CA LEU A 249 -13.90 -5.57 8.23
C LEU A 249 -13.58 -6.76 9.12
N VAL A 250 -12.31 -7.07 9.31
CA VAL A 250 -11.86 -8.24 10.05
C VAL A 250 -11.58 -7.85 11.51
N VAL A 251 -12.38 -8.32 12.45
CA VAL A 251 -12.16 -8.13 13.88
C VAL A 251 -11.42 -9.34 14.44
N ASN A 252 -10.13 -9.19 14.64
CA ASN A 252 -9.23 -10.25 15.09
C ASN A 252 -9.14 -10.32 16.62
N ARG A 253 -8.74 -11.48 17.14
CA ARG A 253 -8.54 -11.75 18.57
C ARG A 253 -9.78 -11.50 19.41
N VAL A 254 -10.93 -11.93 18.94
CA VAL A 254 -12.18 -11.85 19.69
C VAL A 254 -12.22 -12.95 20.74
N LEU A 255 -12.32 -12.58 22.01
CA LEU A 255 -12.56 -13.56 23.07
C LEU A 255 -14.07 -13.85 23.11
N ASP A 256 -14.49 -14.95 22.49
CA ASP A 256 -15.88 -15.40 22.41
C ASP A 256 -16.20 -16.53 23.39
N ASP A 257 -15.19 -17.28 23.85
CA ASP A 257 -15.32 -18.33 24.85
C ASP A 257 -14.42 -18.01 26.07
N ALA A 258 -15.02 -17.53 27.15
CA ALA A 258 -14.29 -17.19 28.37
C ALA A 258 -14.53 -18.26 29.42
N ASN A 259 -13.48 -18.68 30.14
CA ASN A 259 -13.58 -19.56 31.28
C ASN A 259 -14.53 -18.98 32.32
N GLU A 260 -15.59 -19.74 32.66
CA GLU A 260 -16.65 -19.33 33.61
C GLU A 260 -16.13 -19.06 35.01
N ASP A 261 -15.03 -19.70 35.43
CA ASP A 261 -14.39 -19.51 36.72
C ASP A 261 -13.44 -18.29 36.77
N CYS A 262 -13.23 -17.60 35.65
CA CYS A 262 -12.32 -16.46 35.56
C CYS A 262 -13.06 -15.13 35.33
N GLU A 263 -13.33 -14.41 36.41
CA GLU A 263 -13.97 -13.08 36.34
C GLU A 263 -13.24 -12.07 35.39
N ARG A 264 -11.92 -12.16 35.30
CA ARG A 264 -11.13 -11.30 34.39
C ARG A 264 -11.44 -11.63 32.94
N CYS A 265 -11.53 -12.92 32.60
CA CYS A 265 -11.86 -13.39 31.27
C CYS A 265 -13.28 -12.98 30.87
N GLN A 266 -14.26 -13.16 31.80
CA GLN A 266 -15.63 -12.74 31.58
C GLN A 266 -15.75 -11.23 31.34
N ARG A 267 -15.10 -10.39 32.16
CA ARG A 267 -15.07 -8.93 31.96
C ARG A 267 -14.42 -8.53 30.63
N ARG A 268 -13.43 -9.29 30.16
CA ARG A 268 -12.80 -9.06 28.84
C ARG A 268 -13.73 -9.44 27.69
N GLN A 269 -14.38 -10.60 27.82
CA GLN A 269 -15.40 -11.05 26.84
C GLN A 269 -16.54 -10.04 26.71
N ASP A 270 -17.07 -9.54 27.82
CA ASP A 270 -18.13 -8.52 27.84
C ASP A 270 -17.68 -7.22 27.18
N ARG A 271 -16.42 -6.83 27.34
CA ARG A 271 -15.86 -5.66 26.62
C ARG A 271 -15.79 -5.92 25.14
N HIS A 272 -15.30 -7.09 24.71
CA HIS A 272 -15.22 -7.45 23.30
C HIS A 272 -16.61 -7.47 22.66
N ARG A 273 -17.61 -8.05 23.34
CA ARG A 273 -18.99 -8.05 22.87
C ARG A 273 -19.55 -6.64 22.67
N ARG A 274 -19.37 -5.74 23.64
CA ARG A 274 -19.77 -4.32 23.49
C ARG A 274 -19.03 -3.60 22.39
N GLN A 275 -17.75 -3.90 22.18
CA GLN A 275 -17.01 -3.29 21.05
C GLN A 275 -17.49 -3.83 19.70
N LEU A 276 -17.81 -5.11 19.59
CA LEU A 276 -18.38 -5.69 18.36
C LEU A 276 -19.74 -5.06 18.03
N GLU A 277 -20.59 -4.82 19.00
CA GLU A 277 -21.86 -4.09 18.80
C GLU A 277 -21.60 -2.69 18.24
N ARG A 278 -20.68 -1.94 18.85
CA ARG A 278 -20.29 -0.61 18.36
C ARG A 278 -19.69 -0.64 16.94
N ILE A 279 -18.86 -1.64 16.64
CA ILE A 279 -18.29 -1.80 15.30
C ILE A 279 -19.42 -2.02 14.28
N ARG A 280 -20.40 -2.90 14.56
CA ARG A 280 -21.55 -3.13 13.70
C ARG A 280 -22.41 -1.88 13.51
N GLU A 281 -22.62 -1.10 14.56
CA GLU A 281 -23.35 0.17 14.49
C GLU A 281 -22.61 1.24 13.66
N ARG A 282 -21.28 1.25 13.73
CA ARG A 282 -20.43 2.25 13.03
C ARG A 282 -20.22 1.94 11.57
N PHE A 283 -20.19 0.67 11.19
CA PHE A 283 -19.92 0.20 9.83
C PHE A 283 -21.07 -0.69 9.32
N PRO A 284 -22.30 -0.18 9.28
CA PRO A 284 -23.47 -0.98 8.89
C PRO A 284 -23.43 -1.44 7.42
N GLU A 285 -22.60 -0.76 6.60
CA GLU A 285 -22.41 -1.08 5.18
C GLU A 285 -21.32 -2.12 4.91
N LEU A 286 -20.52 -2.49 5.93
CA LEU A 286 -19.43 -3.45 5.79
C LEU A 286 -19.81 -4.79 6.42
N GLU A 287 -19.43 -5.86 5.76
CA GLU A 287 -19.44 -7.18 6.35
C GLU A 287 -18.44 -7.24 7.50
N ILE A 288 -18.84 -7.78 8.66
CA ILE A 288 -17.99 -7.93 9.82
C ILE A 288 -17.62 -9.40 10.00
N VAL A 289 -16.37 -9.71 9.76
CA VAL A 289 -15.79 -11.04 9.99
C VAL A 289 -15.08 -11.05 11.34
N THR A 290 -15.28 -12.08 12.16
CA THR A 290 -14.62 -12.20 13.45
C THR A 290 -13.70 -13.40 13.48
N ILE A 291 -12.47 -13.19 13.98
CA ILE A 291 -11.49 -14.25 14.20
C ILE A 291 -11.33 -14.41 15.70
N PRO A 292 -11.60 -15.60 16.28
CA PRO A 292 -11.47 -15.82 17.70
C PRO A 292 -10.00 -15.76 18.16
N GLU A 293 -9.80 -15.34 19.41
CA GLU A 293 -8.54 -15.50 20.09
C GLU A 293 -8.38 -16.98 20.46
N THR A 294 -7.29 -17.60 20.06
CA THR A 294 -7.00 -19.00 20.37
C THR A 294 -5.88 -19.07 21.40
N ASP A 295 -6.08 -19.82 22.49
CA ASP A 295 -5.06 -20.10 23.50
C ASP A 295 -4.08 -21.19 23.05
N GLU A 296 -4.40 -21.92 21.98
CA GLU A 296 -3.55 -22.97 21.47
C GLU A 296 -2.36 -22.39 20.72
N VAL A 297 -1.17 -22.82 21.12
CA VAL A 297 0.06 -22.65 20.35
C VAL A 297 -0.04 -23.60 19.15
N ALA A 298 -0.82 -23.20 18.15
CA ALA A 298 -0.81 -23.89 16.86
C ALA A 298 0.39 -23.39 16.08
N ASP A 299 1.17 -24.32 15.55
CA ASP A 299 2.31 -24.03 14.68
C ASP A 299 1.81 -23.49 13.32
N GLY A 300 2.59 -22.61 12.73
CA GLY A 300 2.49 -21.97 11.43
C GLY A 300 1.25 -22.26 10.58
N ARG A 301 1.29 -23.35 9.80
CA ARG A 301 0.24 -23.68 8.82
C ARG A 301 -1.13 -24.01 9.45
N ASP A 302 -1.18 -24.71 10.59
CA ASP A 302 -2.45 -25.04 11.25
C ASP A 302 -3.15 -23.80 11.80
N ARG A 303 -2.37 -22.83 12.27
CA ARG A 303 -2.86 -21.54 12.68
C ARG A 303 -3.44 -20.75 11.51
N LEU A 304 -2.74 -20.73 10.38
CA LEU A 304 -3.21 -20.06 9.17
C LEU A 304 -4.50 -20.70 8.64
N GLY A 305 -4.61 -22.04 8.62
CA GLY A 305 -5.82 -22.75 8.22
C GLY A 305 -7.05 -22.36 9.03
N ARG A 306 -6.92 -22.27 10.38
CA ARG A 306 -8.05 -21.82 11.24
C ARG A 306 -8.48 -20.38 10.99
N VAL A 307 -7.53 -19.51 10.64
CA VAL A 307 -7.84 -18.13 10.25
C VAL A 307 -8.47 -18.10 8.88
N ALA A 308 -7.97 -18.89 7.92
CA ALA A 308 -8.48 -19.05 6.57
C ALA A 308 -9.96 -19.48 6.55
N ASP A 309 -10.35 -20.45 7.41
CA ASP A 309 -11.75 -20.91 7.57
C ASP A 309 -12.75 -19.80 7.95
N ARG A 310 -12.25 -18.66 8.44
CA ARG A 310 -13.08 -17.53 8.87
C ARG A 310 -13.09 -16.37 7.87
N LEU A 311 -12.11 -16.33 6.99
CA LEU A 311 -11.99 -15.25 6.02
C LEU A 311 -12.77 -15.60 4.73
N PRO A 312 -13.45 -14.64 4.10
CA PRO A 312 -14.00 -14.84 2.78
C PRO A 312 -12.85 -15.01 1.76
N ALA A 313 -13.02 -15.98 0.88
CA ALA A 313 -12.07 -16.28 -0.19
C ALA A 313 -12.12 -15.23 -1.31
#